data_405954abb100425c68134bf37200f258
#
_entry.id   405954abb100425c68134bf37200f258
#
_cell.length_a   1.000
_cell.length_b   1.000
_cell.length_c   1.000
_cell.angle_alpha   90.00
_cell.angle_beta   90.00
_cell.angle_gamma   90.00
#
_symmetry.space_group_name_H-M   'P 1'
#
loop_
_entity.id
_entity.type
_entity.pdbx_description
1 polymer ?
#
loop_
_entity_poly.entity_id
_entity_poly.type
_entity_poly.pdbx_seq_one_letter_code
_entity_poly.pdbx_strand_id
1 'polypeptide(L)'
;MDTKAEAVDRRWSRRRFVGAVAGAAAVVAVPSPAAPPADPASPADAPRAAAPPPRESGPRPLHIGTYTSVDGGGTGIAAASYDPRTGRITGSGTLAEVPDPSYLAVHPDGRTLYAVDERQDGAVTAVRLADRRILGTRGTGGAGPCHLSVHPGGRWLLSANYVSGSVAVHPIDASGALGERTDLVTHSTPPPGPGQDGPHAHQFITGPDGDHVLAVDLGTDTVYSYRLDRAEGTLTEVAQAHTRPGAGPRHLTFHPGGRHAYLANEVDDTVAVCAYDPASGRLTIGEPQSTGSGGGTNYPAQFAVTADGGYAFLANRGHNSIARYAIEADGARLRLLGTVPVGGDFPRQIALSPDGGLLFAANQRSGTVTVFHVDRASGELASAGEPFASPVAVCALPL
;
A
#
# COMPACT_ATOMS: atom_id res chain seq x y z
N MET A 1 -30.04 -8.78 -1.19
CA MET A 1 -29.21 -9.55 -2.16
C MET A 1 -27.79 -9.06 -2.01
N ASP A 2 -26.93 -9.90 -1.45
CA ASP A 2 -25.59 -9.52 -1.00
C ASP A 2 -24.58 -9.60 -2.15
N THR A 3 -23.93 -8.51 -2.46
CA THR A 3 -23.01 -8.37 -3.57
C THR A 3 -21.62 -8.97 -3.26
N LYS A 4 -20.93 -9.48 -4.29
CA LYS A 4 -19.63 -10.16 -4.18
C LYS A 4 -18.52 -9.35 -3.47
N ALA A 5 -18.59 -8.02 -3.48
CA ALA A 5 -17.66 -7.15 -2.75
C ALA A 5 -17.80 -7.27 -1.22
N GLU A 6 -19.02 -7.60 -0.73
CA GLU A 6 -19.24 -7.92 0.68
C GLU A 6 -18.85 -9.35 1.03
N ALA A 7 -18.80 -10.26 0.06
CA ALA A 7 -18.43 -11.66 0.31
C ALA A 7 -16.96 -11.83 0.71
N VAL A 8 -16.06 -10.99 0.20
CA VAL A 8 -14.66 -10.95 0.65
C VAL A 8 -14.55 -10.36 2.05
N ASP A 9 -15.41 -9.39 2.39
CA ASP A 9 -15.41 -8.72 3.71
C ASP A 9 -16.21 -9.50 4.79
N ARG A 10 -17.21 -10.31 4.41
CA ARG A 10 -18.11 -10.97 5.38
C ARG A 10 -17.58 -12.24 6.01
N ARG A 11 -16.59 -12.90 5.43
CA ARG A 11 -16.03 -14.15 6.00
C ARG A 11 -15.22 -13.92 7.28
N TRP A 12 -14.85 -12.67 7.58
CA TRP A 12 -13.98 -12.30 8.72
C TRP A 12 -14.73 -11.78 9.96
N SER A 13 -16.05 -11.59 9.89
CA SER A 13 -16.81 -11.02 11.02
C SER A 13 -17.61 -12.07 11.77
N ARG A 14 -17.02 -12.87 12.64
CA ARG A 14 -17.68 -13.44 13.83
C ARG A 14 -16.87 -14.55 14.50
N ARG A 15 -16.12 -14.18 15.54
CA ARG A 15 -16.07 -14.98 16.79
C ARG A 15 -15.41 -14.14 17.89
N ARG A 16 -16.22 -13.74 18.86
CA ARG A 16 -15.75 -13.20 20.15
C ARG A 16 -15.23 -14.34 21.00
N PHE A 17 -14.02 -14.20 21.56
CA PHE A 17 -13.61 -14.99 22.72
C PHE A 17 -13.24 -14.04 23.85
N VAL A 18 -13.92 -14.25 25.00
CA VAL A 18 -13.61 -13.63 26.29
C VAL A 18 -12.63 -14.55 27.00
N GLY A 19 -11.45 -14.08 27.29
CA GLY A 19 -10.47 -14.78 28.13
C GLY A 19 -10.02 -13.88 29.28
N ALA A 20 -10.27 -14.34 30.52
CA ALA A 20 -9.89 -13.64 31.74
C ALA A 20 -8.38 -13.77 32.02
N VAL A 21 -7.73 -12.68 32.41
CA VAL A 21 -6.33 -12.67 32.84
C VAL A 21 -6.27 -12.48 34.35
N ALA A 22 -5.61 -13.41 35.04
CA ALA A 22 -5.24 -13.29 36.44
C ALA A 22 -3.87 -12.61 36.57
N GLY A 23 -3.76 -11.60 37.44
CA GLY A 23 -2.55 -10.84 37.64
C GLY A 23 -1.55 -11.49 38.59
N ALA A 24 -0.26 -11.20 38.38
CA ALA A 24 0.81 -11.41 39.36
C ALA A 24 1.62 -10.10 39.49
N ALA A 25 1.77 -9.64 40.72
CA ALA A 25 2.54 -8.44 41.06
C ALA A 25 4.02 -8.77 41.26
N ALA A 26 4.92 -7.99 40.68
CA ALA A 26 6.35 -8.05 40.94
C ALA A 26 6.85 -6.71 41.52
N VAL A 27 7.67 -6.84 42.56
CA VAL A 27 8.26 -5.75 43.34
C VAL A 27 9.47 -5.15 42.61
N VAL A 28 9.52 -3.84 42.48
CA VAL A 28 10.61 -3.10 41.84
C VAL A 28 11.55 -2.53 42.90
N ALA A 29 12.84 -2.80 42.77
CA ALA A 29 13.93 -2.17 43.54
C ALA A 29 14.40 -0.87 42.82
N VAL A 30 14.60 0.20 43.61
CA VAL A 30 15.00 1.53 43.14
C VAL A 30 16.53 1.66 43.25
N PRO A 31 17.27 2.09 42.21
CA PRO A 31 18.65 2.52 42.32
C PRO A 31 18.82 4.01 42.52
N SER A 32 19.84 4.40 43.26
CA SER A 32 20.25 5.78 43.63
C SER A 32 20.70 6.63 42.41
N PRO A 33 20.70 7.97 42.54
CA PRO A 33 20.92 8.88 41.43
C PRO A 33 22.41 9.05 41.08
N ALA A 34 22.69 9.11 39.79
CA ALA A 34 23.96 9.46 39.20
C ALA A 34 24.06 10.96 38.92
N ALA A 35 25.29 11.50 38.96
CA ALA A 35 25.63 12.91 38.78
C ALA A 35 25.24 13.47 37.38
N PRO A 36 25.06 14.78 37.25
CA PRO A 36 24.62 15.40 35.99
C PRO A 36 25.74 15.42 34.93
N PRO A 37 25.43 15.20 33.65
CA PRO A 37 26.37 15.37 32.56
C PRO A 37 26.56 16.85 32.18
N ALA A 38 27.74 17.15 31.64
CA ALA A 38 28.15 18.46 31.16
C ALA A 38 27.32 18.91 29.93
N ASP A 39 27.16 20.22 29.77
CA ASP A 39 26.47 20.87 28.70
C ASP A 39 26.94 20.43 27.30
N PRO A 40 26.06 20.10 26.38
CA PRO A 40 26.42 19.88 24.98
C PRO A 40 26.66 21.20 24.26
N ALA A 41 27.78 21.26 23.53
CA ALA A 41 28.11 22.36 22.64
C ALA A 41 26.99 22.60 21.60
N SER A 42 26.78 23.89 21.27
CA SER A 42 25.85 24.34 20.24
C SER A 42 26.04 23.59 18.91
N PRO A 43 24.96 23.13 18.27
CA PRO A 43 25.08 22.55 16.93
C PRO A 43 25.30 23.66 15.90
N ALA A 44 26.53 23.74 15.40
CA ALA A 44 26.85 24.54 14.21
C ALA A 44 26.37 23.80 12.95
N ASP A 45 25.62 24.51 12.13
CA ASP A 45 25.38 24.29 10.68
C ASP A 45 25.16 22.84 10.19
N ALA A 46 23.95 22.33 10.38
CA ALA A 46 23.42 21.31 9.48
C ALA A 46 23.11 21.96 8.11
N PRO A 47 23.44 21.33 6.97
CA PRO A 47 23.10 21.87 5.67
C PRO A 47 21.59 22.01 5.54
N ARG A 48 21.13 23.23 5.33
CA ARG A 48 19.72 23.57 5.11
C ARG A 48 19.26 22.79 3.88
N ALA A 49 18.28 21.89 4.05
CA ALA A 49 17.67 21.16 2.95
C ALA A 49 17.29 22.14 1.83
N ALA A 50 17.66 21.81 0.59
CA ALA A 50 17.32 22.61 -0.56
C ALA A 50 15.82 22.86 -0.62
N ALA A 51 15.42 24.09 -0.90
CA ALA A 51 14.00 24.44 -1.08
C ALA A 51 13.40 23.52 -2.16
N PRO A 52 12.21 22.96 -1.96
CA PRO A 52 11.56 22.15 -2.97
C PRO A 52 11.40 22.93 -4.26
N PRO A 53 11.50 22.28 -5.43
CA PRO A 53 11.32 22.93 -6.72
C PRO A 53 9.94 23.63 -6.74
N PRO A 54 9.79 24.75 -7.44
CA PRO A 54 8.52 25.44 -7.55
C PRO A 54 7.48 24.47 -8.12
N ARG A 55 6.29 24.40 -7.48
CA ARG A 55 5.18 23.57 -7.95
C ARG A 55 4.82 24.00 -9.37
N GLU A 56 4.84 23.07 -10.31
CA GLU A 56 4.41 23.32 -11.67
C GLU A 56 2.95 23.83 -11.67
N SER A 57 2.69 24.86 -12.49
CA SER A 57 1.46 25.65 -12.46
C SER A 57 0.41 25.14 -13.43
N GLY A 58 0.08 23.84 -13.42
CA GLY A 58 -0.97 23.30 -14.29
C GLY A 58 -1.63 22.07 -13.70
N PRO A 59 -2.85 21.71 -14.17
CA PRO A 59 -3.50 20.47 -13.75
C PRO A 59 -2.62 19.26 -14.10
N ARG A 60 -2.54 18.31 -13.18
CA ARG A 60 -1.83 17.04 -13.34
C ARG A 60 -2.77 15.87 -13.50
N PRO A 61 -2.40 14.82 -14.22
CA PRO A 61 -3.25 13.64 -14.37
C PRO A 61 -3.51 12.94 -13.03
N LEU A 62 -4.73 12.43 -12.88
CA LEU A 62 -5.15 11.53 -11.83
C LEU A 62 -5.94 10.38 -12.46
N HIS A 63 -5.52 9.15 -12.22
CA HIS A 63 -6.26 7.97 -12.64
C HIS A 63 -6.86 7.28 -11.43
N ILE A 64 -8.13 6.87 -11.54
CA ILE A 64 -8.86 6.27 -10.41
C ILE A 64 -9.30 4.88 -10.83
N GLY A 65 -8.85 3.87 -10.08
CA GLY A 65 -9.33 2.50 -10.18
C GLY A 65 -10.64 2.33 -9.42
N THR A 66 -11.56 1.55 -10.00
CA THR A 66 -12.91 1.36 -9.45
C THR A 66 -13.30 -0.11 -9.50
N TYR A 67 -14.28 -0.54 -8.69
CA TYR A 67 -14.98 -1.78 -9.00
C TYR A 67 -16.12 -1.48 -9.99
N THR A 68 -16.21 -2.32 -11.02
CA THR A 68 -17.21 -2.20 -12.11
C THR A 68 -18.29 -3.27 -12.03
N SER A 69 -18.01 -4.39 -11.38
CA SER A 69 -18.90 -5.56 -11.29
C SER A 69 -19.89 -5.52 -10.12
N VAL A 70 -19.95 -4.40 -9.40
CA VAL A 70 -20.87 -4.18 -8.26
C VAL A 70 -21.94 -3.17 -8.60
N ASP A 71 -23.08 -3.21 -7.90
CA ASP A 71 -24.15 -2.24 -8.08
C ASP A 71 -23.64 -0.81 -7.80
N GLY A 72 -23.89 0.10 -8.72
CA GLY A 72 -23.37 1.47 -8.65
C GLY A 72 -21.86 1.58 -8.89
N GLY A 73 -21.25 0.56 -9.48
CA GLY A 73 -19.83 0.52 -9.81
C GLY A 73 -19.43 1.53 -10.89
N GLY A 74 -18.10 1.70 -11.06
CA GLY A 74 -17.51 2.52 -12.10
C GLY A 74 -17.60 1.87 -13.49
N THR A 75 -17.08 2.59 -14.50
CA THR A 75 -17.06 2.12 -15.90
C THR A 75 -15.67 1.62 -16.34
N GLY A 76 -14.76 1.47 -15.41
CA GLY A 76 -13.36 1.10 -15.65
C GLY A 76 -12.40 2.03 -14.91
N ILE A 77 -11.28 2.35 -15.54
CA ILE A 77 -10.33 3.33 -15.01
C ILE A 77 -10.87 4.72 -15.29
N ALA A 78 -11.20 5.50 -14.26
CA ALA A 78 -11.62 6.88 -14.43
C ALA A 78 -10.42 7.79 -14.71
N ALA A 79 -10.62 8.72 -15.65
CA ALA A 79 -9.68 9.79 -15.97
C ALA A 79 -10.10 11.07 -15.26
N ALA A 80 -9.13 11.72 -14.61
CA ALA A 80 -9.30 13.01 -13.97
C ALA A 80 -7.99 13.82 -14.05
N SER A 81 -8.05 15.05 -13.61
CA SER A 81 -6.88 15.87 -13.31
C SER A 81 -7.05 16.53 -11.94
N TYR A 82 -5.94 16.93 -11.32
CA TYR A 82 -5.96 17.69 -10.09
C TYR A 82 -5.09 18.94 -10.18
N ASP A 83 -5.48 19.98 -9.50
CA ASP A 83 -4.64 21.18 -9.32
C ASP A 83 -3.65 20.91 -8.18
N PRO A 84 -2.32 20.95 -8.43
CA PRO A 84 -1.32 20.60 -7.41
C PRO A 84 -1.25 21.60 -6.24
N ARG A 85 -1.84 22.77 -6.36
CA ARG A 85 -1.85 23.78 -5.30
C ARG A 85 -3.08 23.66 -4.39
N THR A 86 -4.24 23.36 -4.98
CA THR A 86 -5.51 23.34 -4.26
C THR A 86 -6.04 21.96 -3.97
N GLY A 87 -5.50 20.91 -4.61
CA GLY A 87 -6.02 19.55 -4.52
C GLY A 87 -7.35 19.31 -5.26
N ARG A 88 -7.92 20.34 -5.90
CA ARG A 88 -9.19 20.24 -6.60
C ARG A 88 -9.10 19.25 -7.76
N ILE A 89 -9.99 18.23 -7.75
CA ILE A 89 -10.09 17.23 -8.81
C ILE A 89 -11.14 17.67 -9.84
N THR A 90 -10.85 17.44 -11.12
CA THR A 90 -11.78 17.61 -12.25
C THR A 90 -11.80 16.33 -13.05
N GLY A 91 -12.98 15.69 -13.15
CA GLY A 91 -13.17 14.46 -13.93
C GLY A 91 -13.15 14.73 -15.43
N SER A 92 -12.64 13.77 -16.21
CA SER A 92 -12.62 13.83 -17.68
C SER A 92 -13.15 12.54 -18.35
N GLY A 93 -13.94 11.76 -17.62
CA GLY A 93 -14.59 10.53 -18.10
C GLY A 93 -13.78 9.27 -17.83
N THR A 94 -13.91 8.26 -18.67
CA THR A 94 -13.20 6.97 -18.57
C THR A 94 -11.91 7.01 -19.37
N LEU A 95 -10.81 6.57 -18.77
CA LEU A 95 -9.54 6.37 -19.46
C LEU A 95 -9.59 5.11 -20.33
N ALA A 96 -10.01 3.99 -19.73
CA ALA A 96 -10.16 2.70 -20.37
C ALA A 96 -11.21 1.85 -19.65
N GLU A 97 -11.99 1.09 -20.42
CA GLU A 97 -12.96 0.13 -19.89
C GLU A 97 -12.25 -1.18 -19.54
N VAL A 98 -11.67 -1.23 -18.35
CA VAL A 98 -11.06 -2.43 -17.77
C VAL A 98 -12.00 -2.93 -16.68
N PRO A 99 -12.31 -4.23 -16.62
CA PRO A 99 -13.15 -4.77 -15.56
C PRO A 99 -12.41 -4.73 -14.21
N ASP A 100 -13.10 -4.30 -13.16
CA ASP A 100 -12.60 -4.25 -11.78
C ASP A 100 -11.12 -3.81 -11.64
N PRO A 101 -10.72 -2.63 -12.21
CA PRO A 101 -9.34 -2.16 -12.16
C PRO A 101 -9.01 -1.62 -10.76
N SER A 102 -8.96 -2.51 -9.77
CA SER A 102 -8.88 -2.14 -8.36
C SER A 102 -7.49 -1.65 -7.93
N TYR A 103 -6.45 -1.93 -8.71
CA TYR A 103 -5.11 -1.40 -8.47
C TYR A 103 -4.43 -0.97 -9.77
N LEU A 104 -3.71 0.15 -9.70
CA LEU A 104 -3.08 0.80 -10.84
C LEU A 104 -1.59 1.06 -10.56
N ALA A 105 -0.75 0.91 -11.58
CA ALA A 105 0.63 1.37 -11.57
C ALA A 105 1.01 1.96 -12.93
N VAL A 106 1.92 2.93 -12.93
CA VAL A 106 2.45 3.51 -14.17
C VAL A 106 3.86 2.97 -14.43
N HIS A 107 4.18 2.78 -15.70
CA HIS A 107 5.53 2.45 -16.12
C HIS A 107 6.51 3.57 -15.74
N PRO A 108 7.79 3.28 -15.38
CA PRO A 108 8.76 4.31 -15.00
C PRO A 108 8.98 5.41 -16.04
N ASP A 109 8.72 5.14 -17.33
CA ASP A 109 8.79 6.16 -18.40
C ASP A 109 7.56 7.07 -18.50
N GLY A 110 6.53 6.83 -17.70
CA GLY A 110 5.31 7.62 -17.64
C GLY A 110 4.34 7.42 -18.82
N ARG A 111 4.56 6.46 -19.73
CA ARG A 111 3.79 6.34 -20.99
C ARG A 111 2.67 5.30 -20.93
N THR A 112 2.82 4.29 -20.09
CA THR A 112 1.88 3.16 -19.99
C THR A 112 1.40 2.99 -18.57
N LEU A 113 0.10 2.82 -18.41
CA LEU A 113 -0.55 2.48 -17.15
C LEU A 113 -0.96 1.02 -17.20
N TYR A 114 -0.77 0.34 -16.09
CA TYR A 114 -1.19 -1.06 -15.89
C TYR A 114 -2.28 -1.11 -14.83
N ALA A 115 -3.25 -1.98 -15.06
CA ALA A 115 -4.35 -2.24 -14.15
C ALA A 115 -4.55 -3.73 -13.93
N VAL A 116 -4.91 -4.14 -12.72
CA VAL A 116 -5.44 -5.49 -12.47
C VAL A 116 -6.88 -5.58 -12.99
N ASP A 117 -7.35 -6.79 -13.25
CA ASP A 117 -8.74 -7.18 -13.38
C ASP A 117 -9.05 -8.12 -12.21
N GLU A 118 -9.60 -7.57 -11.11
CA GLU A 118 -9.78 -8.30 -9.83
C GLU A 118 -11.00 -9.24 -9.89
N ARG A 119 -11.03 -10.10 -10.91
CA ARG A 119 -12.08 -11.13 -11.08
C ARG A 119 -11.52 -12.54 -10.94
N GLN A 120 -12.43 -13.52 -10.96
CA GLN A 120 -12.06 -14.95 -10.84
C GLN A 120 -11.08 -15.38 -11.94
N ASP A 121 -11.28 -14.92 -13.17
CA ASP A 121 -10.36 -15.11 -14.28
C ASP A 121 -9.38 -13.92 -14.33
N GLY A 122 -8.52 -13.84 -13.32
CA GLY A 122 -7.65 -12.68 -13.05
C GLY A 122 -6.73 -12.34 -14.21
N ALA A 123 -6.64 -11.03 -14.50
CA ALA A 123 -5.81 -10.53 -15.59
C ALA A 123 -5.11 -9.21 -15.22
N VAL A 124 -4.14 -8.82 -16.04
CA VAL A 124 -3.50 -7.51 -16.03
C VAL A 124 -3.60 -6.88 -17.42
N THR A 125 -3.93 -5.59 -17.47
CA THR A 125 -4.16 -4.85 -18.70
C THR A 125 -3.19 -3.67 -18.80
N ALA A 126 -2.56 -3.50 -19.98
CA ALA A 126 -1.71 -2.36 -20.31
C ALA A 126 -2.48 -1.32 -21.12
N VAL A 127 -2.42 -0.05 -20.71
CA VAL A 127 -3.09 1.08 -21.37
C VAL A 127 -2.06 2.17 -21.69
N ARG A 128 -1.91 2.53 -22.97
CA ARG A 128 -1.07 3.65 -23.37
C ARG A 128 -1.77 4.98 -23.07
N LEU A 129 -1.12 5.84 -22.29
CA LEU A 129 -1.74 7.07 -21.78
C LEU A 129 -1.97 8.11 -22.88
N ALA A 130 -1.10 8.21 -23.88
CA ALA A 130 -1.15 9.25 -24.90
C ALA A 130 -2.42 9.22 -25.76
N ASP A 131 -2.92 8.03 -26.07
CA ASP A 131 -4.10 7.82 -26.93
C ASP A 131 -5.19 6.96 -26.28
N ARG A 132 -5.01 6.62 -24.99
CA ARG A 132 -5.95 5.81 -24.17
C ARG A 132 -6.16 4.40 -24.72
N ARG A 133 -5.22 3.89 -25.51
CA ARG A 133 -5.35 2.60 -26.18
C ARG A 133 -4.95 1.46 -25.25
N ILE A 134 -5.81 0.44 -25.14
CA ILE A 134 -5.44 -0.84 -24.54
C ILE A 134 -4.43 -1.52 -25.45
N LEU A 135 -3.22 -1.77 -24.95
CA LEU A 135 -2.13 -2.46 -25.67
C LEU A 135 -2.27 -3.98 -25.62
N GLY A 136 -2.97 -4.48 -24.62
CA GLY A 136 -3.26 -5.90 -24.45
C GLY A 136 -3.61 -6.24 -23.00
N THR A 137 -4.21 -7.42 -22.83
CA THR A 137 -4.55 -8.01 -21.54
C THR A 137 -3.93 -9.40 -21.46
N ARG A 138 -3.38 -9.77 -20.30
CA ARG A 138 -2.77 -11.07 -20.03
C ARG A 138 -3.33 -11.67 -18.76
N GLY A 139 -3.64 -12.97 -18.79
CA GLY A 139 -4.07 -13.69 -17.61
C GLY A 139 -2.93 -13.84 -16.59
N THR A 140 -3.22 -13.55 -15.31
CA THR A 140 -2.23 -13.74 -14.23
C THR A 140 -2.01 -15.21 -13.88
N GLY A 141 -2.91 -16.11 -14.32
CA GLY A 141 -2.90 -17.52 -13.96
C GLY A 141 -3.41 -17.81 -12.56
N GLY A 142 -3.86 -16.78 -11.86
CA GLY A 142 -4.51 -16.86 -10.55
C GLY A 142 -5.83 -16.09 -10.53
N ALA A 143 -6.53 -16.15 -9.40
CA ALA A 143 -7.83 -15.55 -9.19
C ALA A 143 -7.74 -14.30 -8.29
N GLY A 144 -8.51 -13.27 -8.63
CA GLY A 144 -8.63 -12.04 -7.85
C GLY A 144 -7.31 -11.27 -7.68
N PRO A 145 -6.61 -10.88 -8.76
CA PRO A 145 -5.43 -10.03 -8.64
C PRO A 145 -5.83 -8.68 -8.04
N CYS A 146 -5.31 -8.36 -6.86
CA CYS A 146 -5.67 -7.14 -6.12
C CYS A 146 -4.53 -6.12 -6.05
N HIS A 147 -3.34 -6.47 -6.52
CA HIS A 147 -2.18 -5.59 -6.53
C HIS A 147 -1.29 -5.88 -7.74
N LEU A 148 -0.68 -4.83 -8.28
CA LEU A 148 0.42 -4.94 -9.22
C LEU A 148 1.47 -3.84 -8.98
N SER A 149 2.70 -4.10 -9.41
CA SER A 149 3.78 -3.11 -9.45
C SER A 149 4.64 -3.31 -10.68
N VAL A 150 5.26 -2.24 -11.16
CA VAL A 150 6.26 -2.30 -12.22
C VAL A 150 7.64 -2.30 -11.58
N HIS A 151 8.47 -3.28 -11.95
CA HIS A 151 9.86 -3.29 -11.53
C HIS A 151 10.56 -2.00 -12.01
N PRO A 152 11.41 -1.34 -11.19
CA PRO A 152 12.06 -0.06 -11.55
C PRO A 152 12.82 -0.08 -12.87
N GLY A 153 13.33 -1.24 -13.30
CA GLY A 153 13.94 -1.43 -14.61
C GLY A 153 12.99 -1.40 -15.81
N GLY A 154 11.68 -1.27 -15.60
CA GLY A 154 10.64 -1.14 -16.63
C GLY A 154 10.34 -2.42 -17.43
N ARG A 155 11.03 -3.54 -17.17
CA ARG A 155 10.89 -4.76 -18.00
C ARG A 155 9.93 -5.82 -17.44
N TRP A 156 9.50 -5.67 -16.19
CA TRP A 156 8.72 -6.68 -15.49
C TRP A 156 7.54 -6.06 -14.77
N LEU A 157 6.38 -6.68 -14.92
CA LEU A 157 5.19 -6.43 -14.11
C LEU A 157 5.05 -7.57 -13.10
N LEU A 158 4.84 -7.22 -11.85
CA LEU A 158 4.62 -8.11 -10.72
C LEU A 158 3.16 -8.00 -10.31
N SER A 159 2.43 -9.11 -10.13
CA SER A 159 1.03 -9.09 -9.67
C SER A 159 0.78 -10.10 -8.55
N ALA A 160 -0.09 -9.74 -7.61
CA ALA A 160 -0.51 -10.59 -6.50
C ALA A 160 -2.00 -10.96 -6.66
N ASN A 161 -2.28 -12.26 -6.66
CA ASN A 161 -3.60 -12.86 -6.83
C ASN A 161 -4.15 -13.27 -5.46
N TYR A 162 -5.06 -12.47 -4.92
CA TYR A 162 -5.58 -12.63 -3.56
C TYR A 162 -6.35 -13.94 -3.37
N VAL A 163 -7.28 -14.23 -4.29
CA VAL A 163 -8.19 -15.37 -4.13
C VAL A 163 -7.46 -16.71 -4.27
N SER A 164 -6.46 -16.78 -5.14
CA SER A 164 -5.66 -18.02 -5.35
C SER A 164 -4.38 -18.08 -4.52
N GLY A 165 -4.01 -17.03 -3.79
CA GLY A 165 -2.80 -16.99 -2.97
C GLY A 165 -1.52 -17.20 -3.79
N SER A 166 -1.41 -16.51 -4.93
CA SER A 166 -0.26 -16.67 -5.83
C SER A 166 0.27 -15.32 -6.32
N VAL A 167 1.52 -15.32 -6.80
CA VAL A 167 2.16 -14.16 -7.44
C VAL A 167 2.64 -14.50 -8.82
N ALA A 168 2.56 -13.54 -9.74
CA ALA A 168 2.92 -13.74 -11.14
C ALA A 168 3.84 -12.65 -11.68
N VAL A 169 4.65 -13.01 -12.68
CA VAL A 169 5.59 -12.12 -13.38
C VAL A 169 5.26 -12.09 -14.86
N HIS A 170 5.16 -10.88 -15.43
CA HIS A 170 4.95 -10.68 -16.87
C HIS A 170 6.04 -9.78 -17.44
N PRO A 171 6.61 -10.08 -18.62
CA PRO A 171 7.52 -9.19 -19.29
C PRO A 171 6.77 -7.99 -19.88
N ILE A 172 7.43 -6.84 -19.88
CA ILE A 172 6.99 -5.60 -20.54
C ILE A 172 7.93 -5.37 -21.72
N ASP A 173 7.39 -5.22 -22.92
CA ASP A 173 8.16 -4.90 -24.10
C ASP A 173 8.44 -3.39 -24.26
N ALA A 174 9.23 -3.01 -25.26
CA ALA A 174 9.58 -1.63 -25.53
C ALA A 174 8.40 -0.71 -25.89
N SER A 175 7.24 -1.28 -26.27
CA SER A 175 6.01 -0.53 -26.53
C SER A 175 5.16 -0.31 -25.28
N GLY A 176 5.52 -0.94 -24.16
CA GLY A 176 4.75 -1.01 -22.93
C GLY A 176 3.71 -2.14 -22.89
N ALA A 177 3.64 -2.98 -23.93
CA ALA A 177 2.71 -4.10 -23.94
C ALA A 177 3.23 -5.27 -23.08
N LEU A 178 2.29 -6.05 -22.54
CA LEU A 178 2.59 -7.21 -21.69
C LEU A 178 2.78 -8.46 -22.55
N GLY A 179 3.85 -9.20 -22.30
CA GLY A 179 4.03 -10.55 -22.82
C GLY A 179 3.31 -11.61 -21.99
N GLU A 180 3.44 -12.86 -22.40
CA GLU A 180 2.93 -14.00 -21.64
C GLU A 180 3.66 -14.12 -20.29
N ARG A 181 2.96 -14.60 -19.27
CA ARG A 181 3.51 -14.81 -17.94
C ARG A 181 4.73 -15.73 -17.98
N THR A 182 5.83 -15.27 -17.37
CA THR A 182 7.08 -16.03 -17.26
C THR A 182 7.14 -16.90 -16.01
N ASP A 183 6.46 -16.48 -14.93
CA ASP A 183 6.41 -17.27 -13.69
C ASP A 183 5.09 -17.11 -12.95
N LEU A 184 4.74 -18.14 -12.17
CA LEU A 184 3.61 -18.18 -11.25
C LEU A 184 4.00 -19.00 -10.02
N VAL A 185 4.10 -18.35 -8.87
CA VAL A 185 4.36 -19.02 -7.60
C VAL A 185 3.10 -19.02 -6.75
N THR A 186 2.60 -20.20 -6.38
CA THR A 186 1.50 -20.36 -5.44
C THR A 186 2.08 -20.56 -4.05
N HIS A 187 1.65 -19.73 -3.10
CA HIS A 187 2.09 -19.84 -1.71
C HIS A 187 1.51 -21.10 -1.09
N SER A 188 2.30 -21.76 -0.26
CA SER A 188 1.85 -22.89 0.54
C SER A 188 1.39 -22.40 1.91
N THR A 189 0.30 -22.95 2.41
CA THR A 189 -0.26 -22.59 3.71
C THR A 189 0.40 -23.40 4.80
N PRO A 190 1.19 -22.80 5.72
CA PRO A 190 1.29 -23.35 7.07
C PRO A 190 -0.10 -23.31 7.71
N PRO A 191 -0.39 -24.04 8.81
CA PRO A 191 -1.69 -23.98 9.48
C PRO A 191 -2.08 -22.51 9.70
N PRO A 192 -3.23 -22.04 9.17
CA PRO A 192 -3.59 -20.65 9.26
C PRO A 192 -3.83 -20.22 10.70
N GLY A 193 -3.59 -18.97 10.99
CA GLY A 193 -3.98 -18.33 12.24
C GLY A 193 -5.51 -18.21 12.37
N PRO A 194 -6.01 -17.75 13.49
CA PRO A 194 -7.43 -17.52 13.66
C PRO A 194 -7.97 -16.56 12.59
N GLY A 195 -8.97 -16.99 11.85
CA GLY A 195 -9.64 -16.17 10.84
C GLY A 195 -9.04 -16.23 9.44
N GLN A 196 -8.02 -17.05 9.18
CA GLN A 196 -7.41 -17.28 7.88
C GLN A 196 -7.76 -18.68 7.38
N ASP A 197 -8.10 -18.83 6.11
CA ASP A 197 -8.57 -20.08 5.52
C ASP A 197 -7.70 -20.58 4.35
N GLY A 198 -6.63 -19.87 4.03
CA GLY A 198 -5.69 -20.22 2.97
C GLY A 198 -4.76 -19.05 2.61
N PRO A 199 -3.88 -19.23 1.63
CA PRO A 199 -3.02 -18.16 1.12
C PRO A 199 -3.84 -17.06 0.46
N HIS A 200 -3.47 -15.79 0.73
CA HIS A 200 -4.07 -14.60 0.15
C HIS A 200 -2.98 -13.57 -0.15
N ALA A 201 -2.26 -13.76 -1.26
CA ALA A 201 -1.22 -12.82 -1.70
C ALA A 201 -1.86 -11.46 -1.98
N HIS A 202 -1.52 -10.44 -1.17
CA HIS A 202 -2.18 -9.13 -1.25
C HIS A 202 -1.30 -8.06 -1.89
N GLN A 203 0.01 -8.21 -1.86
CA GLN A 203 0.93 -7.24 -2.47
C GLN A 203 2.16 -7.96 -3.04
N PHE A 204 2.68 -7.46 -4.17
CA PHE A 204 3.94 -7.91 -4.74
C PHE A 204 4.73 -6.71 -5.26
N ILE A 205 5.89 -6.43 -4.68
CA ILE A 205 6.69 -5.22 -4.90
C ILE A 205 8.18 -5.54 -5.05
N THR A 206 8.92 -4.62 -5.66
CA THR A 206 10.38 -4.68 -5.74
C THR A 206 11.03 -4.08 -4.50
N GLY A 207 12.04 -4.74 -3.96
CA GLY A 207 12.89 -4.24 -2.90
C GLY A 207 13.76 -3.06 -3.36
N PRO A 208 14.30 -2.26 -2.42
CA PRO A 208 15.13 -1.09 -2.76
C PRO A 208 16.40 -1.42 -3.54
N ASP A 209 16.90 -2.66 -3.43
CA ASP A 209 18.07 -3.16 -4.16
C ASP A 209 17.79 -3.43 -5.65
N GLY A 210 16.53 -3.59 -6.05
CA GLY A 210 16.11 -3.90 -7.40
C GLY A 210 16.34 -5.36 -7.84
N ASP A 211 16.92 -6.20 -6.98
CA ASP A 211 17.17 -7.62 -7.27
C ASP A 211 16.20 -8.55 -6.56
N HIS A 212 15.69 -8.11 -5.40
CA HIS A 212 14.69 -8.86 -4.65
C HIS A 212 13.30 -8.29 -4.85
N VAL A 213 12.31 -9.17 -4.84
CA VAL A 213 10.89 -8.83 -4.88
C VAL A 213 10.19 -9.50 -3.70
N LEU A 214 9.26 -8.78 -3.06
CA LEU A 214 8.62 -9.23 -1.84
C LEU A 214 7.12 -9.37 -2.05
N ALA A 215 6.59 -10.54 -1.69
CA ALA A 215 5.15 -10.82 -1.70
C ALA A 215 4.61 -10.85 -0.28
N VAL A 216 3.63 -10.01 0.01
CA VAL A 216 2.93 -9.99 1.30
C VAL A 216 1.69 -10.85 1.17
N ASP A 217 1.60 -11.89 2.01
CA ASP A 217 0.47 -12.81 2.00
C ASP A 217 -0.30 -12.74 3.33
N LEU A 218 -1.50 -12.22 3.24
CA LEU A 218 -2.41 -12.01 4.38
C LEU A 218 -2.87 -13.35 4.98
N GLY A 219 -3.08 -14.35 4.13
CA GLY A 219 -3.64 -15.62 4.56
C GLY A 219 -2.63 -16.56 5.19
N THR A 220 -1.33 -16.38 4.92
CA THR A 220 -0.25 -17.20 5.50
C THR A 220 0.54 -16.50 6.60
N ASP A 221 0.16 -15.28 6.98
CA ASP A 221 0.91 -14.45 7.95
C ASP A 221 2.39 -14.27 7.56
N THR A 222 2.67 -14.17 6.25
CA THR A 222 4.04 -14.27 5.75
C THR A 222 4.36 -13.17 4.73
N VAL A 223 5.57 -12.65 4.78
CA VAL A 223 6.19 -11.92 3.68
C VAL A 223 7.24 -12.82 3.06
N TYR A 224 7.01 -13.24 1.81
CA TYR A 224 7.94 -14.03 1.02
C TYR A 224 8.90 -13.11 0.29
N SER A 225 10.18 -13.44 0.28
CA SER A 225 11.22 -12.72 -0.48
C SER A 225 11.75 -13.63 -1.57
N TYR A 226 11.77 -13.13 -2.79
CA TYR A 226 12.29 -13.84 -3.96
C TYR A 226 13.41 -13.02 -4.59
N ARG A 227 14.37 -13.72 -5.19
CA ARG A 227 15.28 -13.14 -6.19
C ARG A 227 14.59 -13.21 -7.54
N LEU A 228 14.51 -12.09 -8.25
CA LEU A 228 14.02 -12.02 -9.62
C LEU A 228 15.20 -12.22 -10.60
N ASP A 229 15.15 -13.27 -11.42
CA ASP A 229 16.00 -13.34 -12.59
C ASP A 229 15.54 -12.30 -13.61
N ARG A 230 16.30 -11.23 -13.76
CA ARG A 230 15.94 -10.11 -14.65
C ARG A 230 16.14 -10.43 -16.15
N ALA A 231 16.75 -11.57 -16.51
CA ALA A 231 16.85 -12.03 -17.90
C ALA A 231 15.61 -12.83 -18.30
N GLU A 232 15.19 -13.76 -17.43
CA GLU A 232 14.14 -14.75 -17.72
C GLU A 232 12.79 -14.41 -17.06
N GLY A 233 12.76 -13.55 -16.03
CA GLY A 233 11.56 -13.20 -15.27
C GLY A 233 11.06 -14.32 -14.37
N THR A 234 11.97 -15.15 -13.87
CA THR A 234 11.65 -16.24 -12.94
C THR A 234 12.01 -15.86 -11.50
N LEU A 235 11.34 -16.49 -10.55
CA LEU A 235 11.45 -16.24 -9.12
C LEU A 235 12.15 -17.40 -8.42
N THR A 236 13.12 -17.08 -7.56
CA THR A 236 13.71 -18.03 -6.62
C THR A 236 13.49 -17.54 -5.21
N GLU A 237 12.76 -18.29 -4.39
CA GLU A 237 12.55 -17.92 -2.99
C GLU A 237 13.88 -17.92 -2.24
N VAL A 238 14.13 -16.84 -1.48
CA VAL A 238 15.38 -16.64 -0.72
C VAL A 238 15.12 -16.52 0.78
N ALA A 239 13.95 -16.07 1.19
CA ALA A 239 13.61 -15.93 2.61
C ALA A 239 12.09 -15.85 2.81
N GLN A 240 11.66 -16.15 4.04
CA GLN A 240 10.33 -15.88 4.55
C GLN A 240 10.46 -15.12 5.87
N ALA A 241 9.55 -14.17 6.11
CA ALA A 241 9.40 -13.48 7.37
C ALA A 241 7.96 -13.63 7.85
N HIS A 242 7.79 -14.12 9.09
CA HIS A 242 6.47 -14.42 9.62
C HIS A 242 6.03 -13.34 10.62
N THR A 243 4.80 -12.90 10.52
CA THR A 243 4.12 -12.14 11.57
C THR A 243 3.63 -13.09 12.66
N ARG A 244 3.08 -12.55 13.74
CA ARG A 244 2.37 -13.38 14.71
C ARG A 244 1.13 -14.01 14.06
N PRO A 245 0.71 -15.21 14.49
CA PRO A 245 -0.47 -15.87 13.96
C PRO A 245 -1.73 -15.01 14.07
N GLY A 246 -2.45 -14.84 12.97
CA GLY A 246 -3.67 -14.04 12.89
C GLY A 246 -3.44 -12.54 12.66
N ALA A 247 -2.23 -12.09 12.35
CA ALA A 247 -1.95 -10.69 12.07
C ALA A 247 -2.49 -10.24 10.70
N GLY A 248 -2.43 -11.09 9.70
CA GLY A 248 -2.89 -10.81 8.34
C GLY A 248 -2.15 -9.64 7.69
N PRO A 249 -0.86 -9.77 7.39
CA PRO A 249 -0.09 -8.72 6.75
C PRO A 249 -0.65 -8.41 5.36
N ARG A 250 -0.80 -7.13 5.06
CA ARG A 250 -1.48 -6.69 3.83
C ARG A 250 -0.58 -5.94 2.87
N HIS A 251 0.02 -4.86 3.33
CA HIS A 251 0.88 -3.99 2.53
C HIS A 251 2.16 -3.64 3.27
N LEU A 252 3.27 -3.71 2.56
CA LEU A 252 4.61 -3.32 2.96
C LEU A 252 5.02 -2.06 2.17
N THR A 253 5.54 -1.04 2.84
CA THR A 253 6.06 0.15 2.19
C THR A 253 7.46 0.45 2.70
N PHE A 254 8.43 0.54 1.80
CA PHE A 254 9.81 0.83 2.16
C PHE A 254 10.01 2.29 2.55
N HIS A 255 10.84 2.50 3.57
CA HIS A 255 11.45 3.78 3.85
C HIS A 255 12.44 4.14 2.73
N PRO A 256 12.55 5.44 2.30
CA PRO A 256 13.46 5.85 1.24
C PRO A 256 14.93 5.47 1.48
N GLY A 257 15.35 5.32 2.75
CA GLY A 257 16.69 4.83 3.12
C GLY A 257 16.96 3.37 2.78
N GLY A 258 15.96 2.61 2.35
CA GLY A 258 16.09 1.25 1.83
C GLY A 258 16.42 0.16 2.84
N ARG A 259 16.55 0.49 4.14
CA ARG A 259 16.89 -0.47 5.21
C ARG A 259 15.75 -0.82 6.14
N HIS A 260 14.65 -0.09 6.04
CA HIS A 260 13.44 -0.31 6.83
C HIS A 260 12.21 -0.30 5.94
N ALA A 261 11.16 -0.95 6.41
CA ALA A 261 9.85 -0.95 5.79
C ALA A 261 8.77 -0.98 6.88
N TYR A 262 7.56 -0.60 6.50
CA TYR A 262 6.39 -0.54 7.38
C TYR A 262 5.34 -1.49 6.86
N LEU A 263 4.94 -2.45 7.69
CA LEU A 263 4.00 -3.51 7.38
C LEU A 263 2.66 -3.21 8.05
N ALA A 264 1.61 -3.06 7.27
CA ALA A 264 0.24 -2.97 7.75
C ALA A 264 -0.34 -4.37 7.89
N ASN A 265 -0.82 -4.72 9.09
CA ASN A 265 -1.47 -5.98 9.39
C ASN A 265 -2.98 -5.75 9.47
N GLU A 266 -3.72 -6.27 8.49
CA GLU A 266 -5.14 -5.97 8.31
C GLU A 266 -6.02 -6.60 9.39
N VAL A 267 -5.70 -7.85 9.79
CA VAL A 267 -6.61 -8.66 10.59
C VAL A 267 -6.53 -8.32 12.08
N ASP A 268 -5.33 -8.07 12.59
CA ASP A 268 -5.11 -7.76 14.00
C ASP A 268 -5.02 -6.26 14.32
N ASP A 269 -5.27 -5.40 13.31
CA ASP A 269 -5.28 -3.93 13.45
C ASP A 269 -3.96 -3.37 13.99
N THR A 270 -2.82 -3.80 13.43
CA THR A 270 -1.50 -3.34 13.85
C THR A 270 -0.63 -2.91 12.68
N VAL A 271 0.49 -2.26 13.02
CA VAL A 271 1.59 -1.99 12.11
C VAL A 271 2.89 -2.48 12.72
N ALA A 272 3.83 -2.91 11.89
CA ALA A 272 5.16 -3.29 12.33
C ALA A 272 6.24 -2.54 11.55
N VAL A 273 7.31 -2.13 12.24
CA VAL A 273 8.53 -1.67 11.59
C VAL A 273 9.39 -2.89 11.28
N CYS A 274 9.80 -3.02 10.04
CA CYS A 274 10.62 -4.14 9.58
C CYS A 274 12.03 -3.64 9.22
N ALA A 275 13.06 -4.39 9.62
CA ALA A 275 14.41 -4.20 9.12
C ALA A 275 14.59 -5.02 7.83
N TYR A 276 15.22 -4.43 6.83
CA TYR A 276 15.49 -5.07 5.54
C TYR A 276 16.99 -5.12 5.25
N ASP A 277 17.47 -6.30 4.88
CA ASP A 277 18.83 -6.49 4.40
C ASP A 277 18.85 -6.62 2.86
N PRO A 278 19.27 -5.59 2.13
CA PRO A 278 19.27 -5.61 0.68
C PRO A 278 20.26 -6.60 0.07
N ALA A 279 21.27 -7.05 0.82
CA ALA A 279 22.25 -8.03 0.31
C ALA A 279 21.66 -9.45 0.22
N SER A 280 20.74 -9.80 1.12
CA SER A 280 20.12 -11.12 1.19
C SER A 280 18.64 -11.14 0.83
N GLY A 281 18.00 -9.96 0.68
CA GLY A 281 16.54 -9.85 0.54
C GLY A 281 15.75 -10.18 1.81
N ARG A 282 16.43 -10.39 2.94
CA ARG A 282 15.80 -10.79 4.20
C ARG A 282 15.09 -9.65 4.89
N LEU A 283 13.82 -9.89 5.26
CA LEU A 283 13.04 -9.00 6.10
C LEU A 283 12.98 -9.54 7.53
N THR A 284 13.16 -8.68 8.53
CA THR A 284 12.96 -8.99 9.95
C THR A 284 11.82 -8.12 10.46
N ILE A 285 10.72 -8.72 10.87
CA ILE A 285 9.52 -8.03 11.34
C ILE A 285 9.69 -7.73 12.83
N GLY A 286 9.52 -6.47 13.21
CA GLY A 286 9.58 -6.01 14.60
C GLY A 286 8.27 -6.15 15.33
N GLU A 287 8.24 -5.69 16.60
CA GLU A 287 7.03 -5.75 17.43
C GLU A 287 5.90 -4.88 16.83
N PRO A 288 4.66 -5.40 16.84
CA PRO A 288 3.52 -4.67 16.33
C PRO A 288 3.12 -3.52 17.26
N GLN A 289 2.63 -2.45 16.66
CA GLN A 289 2.14 -1.26 17.37
C GLN A 289 0.78 -0.81 16.83
N SER A 290 0.15 0.12 17.56
CA SER A 290 -1.21 0.59 17.26
C SER A 290 -1.28 1.38 15.94
N THR A 291 -2.40 1.21 15.23
CA THR A 291 -2.82 2.00 14.07
C THR A 291 -3.48 3.33 14.45
N GLY A 292 -3.69 3.58 15.75
CA GLY A 292 -4.37 4.77 16.25
C GLY A 292 -5.89 4.71 16.17
N SER A 293 -6.48 3.55 15.83
CA SER A 293 -7.95 3.37 15.76
C SER A 293 -8.65 3.46 17.12
N GLY A 294 -7.91 3.26 18.21
CA GLY A 294 -8.48 3.31 19.56
C GLY A 294 -9.40 2.14 19.93
N GLY A 295 -9.51 1.14 19.08
CA GLY A 295 -10.40 -0.02 19.20
C GLY A 295 -11.62 0.07 18.30
N GLY A 296 -12.40 -1.02 18.26
CA GLY A 296 -13.51 -1.19 17.32
C GLY A 296 -13.09 -1.94 16.05
N THR A 297 -13.94 -1.92 15.03
CA THR A 297 -13.64 -2.57 13.75
C THR A 297 -12.74 -1.66 12.93
N ASN A 298 -11.52 -2.12 12.67
CA ASN A 298 -10.57 -1.44 11.80
C ASN A 298 -9.78 -2.47 10.97
N TYR A 299 -9.47 -2.08 9.74
CA TYR A 299 -8.71 -2.88 8.78
C TYR A 299 -7.64 -1.99 8.12
N PRO A 300 -6.43 -1.89 8.69
CA PRO A 300 -5.35 -1.12 8.10
C PRO A 300 -5.13 -1.51 6.64
N ALA A 301 -4.96 -0.52 5.77
CA ALA A 301 -4.91 -0.76 4.34
C ALA A 301 -3.52 -0.51 3.74
N GLN A 302 -3.21 0.73 3.38
CA GLN A 302 -1.97 1.07 2.70
C GLN A 302 -1.24 2.18 3.42
N PHE A 303 0.09 2.07 3.48
CA PHE A 303 0.98 3.15 3.85
C PHE A 303 1.34 4.04 2.66
N ALA A 304 1.53 5.33 2.94
CA ALA A 304 2.27 6.26 2.09
C ALA A 304 3.38 6.91 2.94
N VAL A 305 4.60 6.93 2.42
CA VAL A 305 5.78 7.49 3.10
C VAL A 305 6.25 8.71 2.33
N THR A 306 6.57 9.81 3.02
CA THR A 306 7.11 11.01 2.38
C THR A 306 8.49 10.74 1.77
N ALA A 307 8.80 11.42 0.66
CA ALA A 307 10.05 11.18 -0.08
C ALA A 307 11.33 11.47 0.72
N ASP A 308 11.23 12.35 1.72
CA ASP A 308 12.31 12.64 2.68
C ASP A 308 12.40 11.62 3.83
N GLY A 309 11.44 10.68 3.90
CA GLY A 309 11.39 9.69 4.96
C GLY A 309 10.98 10.23 6.33
N GLY A 310 10.48 11.47 6.44
CA GLY A 310 10.14 12.08 7.72
C GLY A 310 8.80 11.63 8.30
N TYR A 311 7.83 11.29 7.43
CA TYR A 311 6.47 10.97 7.84
C TYR A 311 5.90 9.80 7.08
N ALA A 312 4.97 9.08 7.73
CA ALA A 312 4.16 8.05 7.11
C ALA A 312 2.67 8.24 7.44
N PHE A 313 1.83 7.83 6.50
CA PHE A 313 0.38 7.89 6.58
C PHE A 313 -0.18 6.49 6.35
N LEU A 314 -1.20 6.10 7.13
CA LEU A 314 -1.85 4.80 7.01
C LEU A 314 -3.36 4.97 6.90
N ALA A 315 -3.97 4.37 5.89
CA ALA A 315 -5.43 4.30 5.77
C ALA A 315 -6.02 3.26 6.74
N ASN A 316 -6.99 3.68 7.53
CA ASN A 316 -7.74 2.86 8.49
C ASN A 316 -9.18 2.66 7.99
N ARG A 317 -9.48 1.50 7.40
CA ARG A 317 -10.83 1.13 6.92
C ARG A 317 -11.71 0.68 8.09
N GLY A 318 -12.91 1.19 8.17
CA GLY A 318 -13.84 0.94 9.29
C GLY A 318 -13.76 2.03 10.35
N HIS A 319 -12.58 2.37 10.86
CA HIS A 319 -12.36 3.59 11.64
C HIS A 319 -12.47 4.86 10.78
N ASN A 320 -12.28 4.71 9.46
CA ASN A 320 -12.43 5.78 8.46
C ASN A 320 -11.56 7.00 8.73
N SER A 321 -10.29 6.74 9.00
CA SER A 321 -9.27 7.75 9.29
C SER A 321 -7.97 7.50 8.54
N ILE A 322 -7.10 8.50 8.57
CA ILE A 322 -5.70 8.39 8.21
C ILE A 322 -4.87 8.56 9.47
N ALA A 323 -4.13 7.51 9.87
CA ALA A 323 -3.14 7.61 10.93
C ALA A 323 -1.88 8.28 10.40
N ARG A 324 -1.28 9.16 11.21
CA ARG A 324 -0.07 9.91 10.91
C ARG A 324 1.05 9.49 11.86
N TYR A 325 2.21 9.22 11.29
CA TYR A 325 3.39 8.83 12.05
C TYR A 325 4.57 9.74 11.71
N ALA A 326 5.33 10.14 12.73
CA ALA A 326 6.69 10.59 12.53
C ALA A 326 7.60 9.37 12.40
N ILE A 327 8.51 9.42 11.44
CA ILE A 327 9.54 8.41 11.23
C ILE A 327 10.81 8.92 11.91
N GLU A 328 11.41 8.10 12.75
CA GLU A 328 12.57 8.45 13.58
C GLU A 328 13.65 7.38 13.44
N ALA A 329 14.86 7.71 13.90
CA ALA A 329 16.02 6.78 13.90
C ALA A 329 16.30 6.19 12.51
N ASP A 330 16.36 7.03 11.48
CA ASP A 330 16.62 6.65 10.07
C ASP A 330 15.70 5.55 9.55
N GLY A 331 14.42 5.63 9.91
CA GLY A 331 13.40 4.67 9.50
C GLY A 331 13.10 3.56 10.51
N ALA A 332 13.91 3.40 11.55
CA ALA A 332 13.81 2.28 12.50
C ALA A 332 12.67 2.42 13.52
N ARG A 333 12.00 3.58 13.58
CA ARG A 333 10.92 3.81 14.54
C ARG A 333 9.79 4.63 13.95
N LEU A 334 8.56 4.17 14.18
CA LEU A 334 7.34 4.94 13.95
C LEU A 334 6.84 5.49 15.29
N ARG A 335 6.56 6.79 15.33
CA ARG A 335 5.87 7.42 16.45
C ARG A 335 4.52 7.96 15.98
N LEU A 336 3.44 7.35 16.48
CA LEU A 336 2.08 7.79 16.17
C LEU A 336 1.84 9.24 16.62
N LEU A 337 1.41 10.09 15.69
CA LEU A 337 1.06 11.49 15.93
C LEU A 337 -0.45 11.69 16.19
N GLY A 338 -1.25 10.71 15.78
CA GLY A 338 -2.71 10.71 15.88
C GLY A 338 -3.36 10.37 14.56
N THR A 339 -4.68 10.48 14.52
CA THR A 339 -5.50 10.19 13.34
C THR A 339 -6.30 11.42 12.92
N VAL A 340 -6.61 11.53 11.62
CA VAL A 340 -7.55 12.51 11.08
C VAL A 340 -8.68 11.77 10.37
N PRO A 341 -9.95 12.23 10.46
CA PRO A 341 -11.04 11.66 9.68
C PRO A 341 -10.73 11.72 8.18
N VAL A 342 -10.97 10.63 7.44
CA VAL A 342 -10.68 10.60 6.00
C VAL A 342 -11.67 11.40 5.15
N GLY A 343 -12.81 11.80 5.72
CA GLY A 343 -13.86 12.52 4.98
C GLY A 343 -14.63 11.64 3.98
N GLY A 344 -14.60 10.33 4.16
CA GLY A 344 -15.27 9.32 3.36
C GLY A 344 -15.45 8.03 4.14
N ASP A 345 -15.88 6.96 3.48
CA ASP A 345 -16.08 5.65 4.10
C ASP A 345 -15.24 4.59 3.39
N PHE A 346 -14.47 3.83 4.20
CA PHE A 346 -13.67 2.70 3.81
C PHE A 346 -12.51 3.06 2.87
N PRO A 347 -11.49 3.83 3.35
CA PRO A 347 -10.33 4.24 2.56
C PRO A 347 -9.44 3.02 2.23
N ARG A 348 -9.59 2.47 1.00
CA ARG A 348 -8.90 1.25 0.58
C ARG A 348 -7.44 1.51 0.19
N GLN A 349 -7.16 2.70 -0.38
CA GLN A 349 -5.83 3.07 -0.85
C GLN A 349 -5.61 4.57 -0.62
N ILE A 350 -4.37 4.94 -0.30
CA ILE A 350 -3.91 6.32 -0.24
C ILE A 350 -2.65 6.49 -1.07
N ALA A 351 -2.47 7.67 -1.67
CA ALA A 351 -1.27 8.00 -2.43
C ALA A 351 -0.87 9.47 -2.23
N LEU A 352 0.43 9.72 -2.09
CA LEU A 352 0.98 11.07 -2.17
C LEU A 352 1.09 11.54 -3.62
N SER A 353 0.89 12.83 -3.87
CA SER A 353 1.28 13.44 -5.14
C SER A 353 2.79 13.30 -5.35
N PRO A 354 3.29 13.31 -6.60
CA PRO A 354 4.73 13.18 -6.88
C PRO A 354 5.59 14.22 -6.16
N ASP A 355 5.06 15.41 -5.93
CA ASP A 355 5.74 16.47 -5.16
C ASP A 355 5.53 16.31 -3.63
N GLY A 356 4.73 15.34 -3.17
CA GLY A 356 4.45 15.07 -1.75
C GLY A 356 3.62 16.14 -1.05
N GLY A 357 3.03 17.08 -1.78
CA GLY A 357 2.25 18.18 -1.19
C GLY A 357 0.77 17.87 -0.97
N LEU A 358 0.28 16.81 -1.58
CA LEU A 358 -1.09 16.32 -1.46
C LEU A 358 -1.12 14.84 -1.14
N LEU A 359 -2.12 14.42 -0.36
CA LEU A 359 -2.45 13.01 -0.11
C LEU A 359 -3.87 12.76 -0.60
N PHE A 360 -4.03 11.76 -1.46
CA PHE A 360 -5.32 11.29 -1.99
C PHE A 360 -5.75 10.03 -1.25
N ALA A 361 -7.04 9.91 -0.94
CA ALA A 361 -7.62 8.70 -0.36
C ALA A 361 -8.83 8.24 -1.19
N ALA A 362 -8.77 7.01 -1.69
CA ALA A 362 -9.86 6.37 -2.42
C ALA A 362 -10.78 5.66 -1.41
N ASN A 363 -12.01 6.18 -1.27
CA ASN A 363 -12.99 5.75 -0.28
C ASN A 363 -14.04 4.86 -0.93
N GLN A 364 -13.88 3.56 -0.80
CA GLN A 364 -14.62 2.53 -1.53
C GLN A 364 -16.14 2.62 -1.32
N ARG A 365 -16.60 2.72 -0.06
CA ARG A 365 -18.02 2.64 0.28
C ARG A 365 -18.77 3.95 0.04
N SER A 366 -18.10 5.09 0.24
CA SER A 366 -18.70 6.39 -0.08
C SER A 366 -18.60 6.76 -1.56
N GLY A 367 -17.83 6.00 -2.38
CA GLY A 367 -17.65 6.30 -3.79
C GLY A 367 -17.02 7.67 -4.01
N THR A 368 -15.96 8.00 -3.26
CA THR A 368 -15.32 9.31 -3.32
C THR A 368 -13.80 9.21 -3.27
N VAL A 369 -13.13 10.25 -3.77
CA VAL A 369 -11.72 10.52 -3.51
C VAL A 369 -11.62 11.80 -2.69
N THR A 370 -11.04 11.71 -1.50
CA THR A 370 -10.72 12.87 -0.65
C THR A 370 -9.27 13.26 -0.80
N VAL A 371 -8.98 14.55 -0.65
CA VAL A 371 -7.64 15.11 -0.82
C VAL A 371 -7.26 15.93 0.39
N PHE A 372 -6.00 15.83 0.82
CA PHE A 372 -5.44 16.56 1.94
C PHE A 372 -4.17 17.29 1.51
N HIS A 373 -4.00 18.51 1.98
CA HIS A 373 -2.70 19.18 1.99
C HIS A 373 -1.81 18.52 3.05
N VAL A 374 -0.58 18.24 2.69
CA VAL A 374 0.44 17.68 3.59
C VAL A 374 1.39 18.79 4.02
N ASP A 375 1.44 19.08 5.30
CA ASP A 375 2.51 19.90 5.88
C ASP A 375 3.77 19.02 6.04
N ARG A 376 4.78 19.29 5.24
CA ARG A 376 6.02 18.50 5.21
C ARG A 376 6.89 18.67 6.47
N ALA A 377 6.69 19.75 7.24
CA ALA A 377 7.46 19.99 8.45
C ALA A 377 6.89 19.28 9.68
N SER A 378 5.58 19.02 9.69
CA SER A 378 4.87 18.43 10.83
C SER A 378 4.15 17.12 10.54
N GLY A 379 3.98 16.75 9.24
CA GLY A 379 3.15 15.64 8.82
C GLY A 379 1.66 15.89 9.06
N GLU A 380 1.24 17.14 9.29
CA GLU A 380 -0.18 17.47 9.44
C GLU A 380 -0.92 17.37 8.12
N LEU A 381 -2.18 16.91 8.22
CA LEU A 381 -3.11 16.78 7.09
C LEU A 381 -4.26 17.75 7.27
N ALA A 382 -4.46 18.64 6.29
CA ALA A 382 -5.60 19.53 6.22
C ALA A 382 -6.44 19.19 4.97
N SER A 383 -7.78 19.09 5.12
CA SER A 383 -8.65 18.83 3.97
C SER A 383 -8.44 19.88 2.88
N ALA A 384 -8.34 19.43 1.63
CA ALA A 384 -8.18 20.29 0.47
C ALA A 384 -9.53 20.68 -0.19
N GLY A 385 -10.65 20.37 0.44
CA GLY A 385 -11.99 20.73 -0.04
C GLY A 385 -12.96 19.56 -0.02
N GLU A 386 -14.03 19.68 -0.80
CA GLU A 386 -15.09 18.68 -0.88
C GLU A 386 -14.61 17.39 -1.56
N PRO A 387 -15.11 16.21 -1.12
CA PRO A 387 -14.80 14.94 -1.74
C PRO A 387 -15.21 14.90 -3.23
N PHE A 388 -14.34 14.39 -4.08
CA PHE A 388 -14.64 14.17 -5.49
C PHE A 388 -15.40 12.85 -5.66
N ALA A 389 -16.60 12.89 -6.28
CA ALA A 389 -17.42 11.71 -6.54
C ALA A 389 -16.76 10.81 -7.62
N SER A 390 -16.50 9.57 -7.27
CA SER A 390 -16.00 8.53 -8.18
C SER A 390 -16.57 7.18 -7.73
N PRO A 391 -17.50 6.58 -8.49
CA PRO A 391 -18.20 5.38 -8.07
C PRO A 391 -17.24 4.26 -7.66
N VAL A 392 -17.41 3.77 -6.43
CA VAL A 392 -16.66 2.67 -5.83
C VAL A 392 -15.13 2.82 -6.06
N ALA A 393 -14.60 4.03 -5.78
CA ALA A 393 -13.17 4.32 -5.92
C ALA A 393 -12.33 3.48 -4.94
N VAL A 394 -11.35 2.75 -5.46
CA VAL A 394 -10.52 1.83 -4.66
C VAL A 394 -9.01 2.07 -4.81
N CYS A 395 -8.61 2.84 -5.84
CA CYS A 395 -7.23 3.24 -6.07
C CYS A 395 -7.22 4.65 -6.66
N ALA A 396 -6.36 5.53 -6.16
CA ALA A 396 -6.11 6.86 -6.72
C ALA A 396 -4.60 6.97 -7.05
N LEU A 397 -4.29 7.21 -8.33
CA LEU A 397 -2.92 7.30 -8.84
C LEU A 397 -2.67 8.70 -9.40
N PRO A 398 -2.16 9.66 -8.59
CA PRO A 398 -1.72 10.97 -9.04
C PRO A 398 -0.39 10.88 -9.78
N LEU A 399 -0.25 11.56 -10.93
CA LEU A 399 0.95 11.61 -11.77
C LEU A 399 1.56 13.00 -11.83
#